data_4cc8951cde0ced026fdc046b3abd9ed0
#
_entry.id   4cc8951cde0ced026fdc046b3abd9ed0
#
_cell.length_a   1.000
_cell.length_b   1.000
_cell.length_c   1.000
_cell.angle_alpha   90.00
_cell.angle_beta   90.00
_cell.angle_gamma   90.00
#
_symmetry.space_group_name_H-M   'P 1'
#
loop_
_entity.id
_entity.type
_entity.pdbx_description
1 polymer ?
#
loop_
_entity_poly.entity_id
_entity_poly.type
_entity_poly.pdbx_seq_one_letter_code
_entity_poly.pdbx_strand_id
1 'polypeptide(L)'
;MTVPVSELQKPAPSAIIELFEIHLVTAIHGANTVFRFHAGTNNINNGNIVWAGNSYTAFPVEATGFEYNGNGQLPRPKLVISNALRFVTSILLVVNETNPGNDLNGAKFIRIRTLARYLDAVNFTGGNANADNTAEFPREIYYLDRKVTETRAAVEWELAAAFDLVGVRAPKRQCIANLCQWVYRSAECTYTAATYFDANNNPVGSAASDVCGKRLTSCATRFGVYAQLPFGSFPGVGLFAR
;
A
#
# COMPACT_ATOMS: atom_id res chain seq x y z
N MET A 1 11.13 9.72 6.11
CA MET A 1 10.50 10.46 4.99
C MET A 1 10.31 11.88 5.46
N THR A 2 10.99 12.82 4.83
CA THR A 2 10.94 14.24 5.17
C THR A 2 10.70 15.00 3.86
N VAL A 3 9.50 15.58 3.71
CA VAL A 3 9.21 16.36 2.50
C VAL A 3 10.16 17.56 2.44
N PRO A 4 10.91 17.78 1.35
CA PRO A 4 11.92 18.82 1.25
C PRO A 4 11.30 20.21 1.01
N VAL A 5 10.47 20.65 1.96
CA VAL A 5 9.68 21.91 1.85
C VAL A 5 10.58 23.12 1.63
N SER A 6 11.72 23.18 2.32
CA SER A 6 12.66 24.31 2.21
C SER A 6 13.27 24.44 0.82
N GLU A 7 13.47 23.33 0.11
CA GLU A 7 13.97 23.36 -1.27
C GLU A 7 12.87 23.76 -2.26
N LEU A 8 11.66 23.26 -2.05
CA LEU A 8 10.50 23.58 -2.90
C LEU A 8 10.07 25.04 -2.83
N GLN A 9 10.35 25.72 -1.73
CA GLN A 9 10.03 27.15 -1.54
C GLN A 9 11.06 28.09 -2.20
N LYS A 10 12.16 27.56 -2.76
CA LYS A 10 13.14 28.39 -3.46
C LYS A 10 12.59 28.92 -4.79
N PRO A 11 13.08 30.08 -5.25
CA PRO A 11 12.71 30.62 -6.58
C PRO A 11 13.10 29.68 -7.74
N ALA A 12 14.14 28.85 -7.56
CA ALA A 12 14.60 27.88 -8.53
C ALA A 12 14.89 26.54 -7.81
N PRO A 13 13.85 25.72 -7.54
CA PRO A 13 14.03 24.42 -6.92
C PRO A 13 14.78 23.48 -7.86
N SER A 14 15.47 22.49 -7.28
CA SER A 14 16.13 21.45 -8.08
C SER A 14 15.09 20.56 -8.78
N ALA A 15 15.49 19.93 -9.89
CA ALA A 15 14.61 19.08 -10.68
C ALA A 15 14.04 17.93 -9.85
N ILE A 16 12.76 17.64 -10.06
CA ILE A 16 12.09 16.44 -9.49
C ILE A 16 12.57 15.22 -10.28
N ILE A 17 13.00 14.22 -9.55
CA ILE A 17 13.41 12.91 -10.09
C ILE A 17 12.33 11.90 -9.73
N GLU A 18 11.84 11.18 -10.73
CA GLU A 18 10.87 10.11 -10.57
C GLU A 18 11.56 8.75 -10.76
N LEU A 19 11.37 7.89 -9.77
CA LEU A 19 11.90 6.54 -9.72
C LEU A 19 10.73 5.57 -9.56
N PHE A 20 10.83 4.43 -10.23
CA PHE A 20 9.78 3.44 -10.26
C PHE A 20 10.29 2.08 -9.82
N GLU A 21 9.50 1.38 -9.05
CA GLU A 21 9.76 0.00 -8.64
C GLU A 21 8.56 -0.89 -8.96
N ILE A 22 8.82 -2.07 -9.51
CA ILE A 22 7.83 -3.15 -9.64
C ILE A 22 8.32 -4.33 -8.81
N HIS A 23 7.55 -4.69 -7.80
CA HIS A 23 7.85 -5.80 -6.90
C HIS A 23 7.00 -7.01 -7.28
N LEU A 24 7.65 -8.08 -7.64
CA LEU A 24 7.01 -9.38 -7.85
C LEU A 24 6.82 -10.11 -6.52
N VAL A 25 5.79 -10.92 -6.44
CA VAL A 25 5.47 -11.74 -5.26
C VAL A 25 5.58 -13.20 -5.65
N THR A 26 6.37 -13.99 -4.94
CA THR A 26 6.63 -15.39 -5.26
C THR A 26 5.35 -16.22 -5.40
N ALA A 27 4.37 -16.01 -4.52
CA ALA A 27 3.11 -16.76 -4.54
C ALA A 27 2.27 -16.53 -5.80
N ILE A 28 2.45 -15.39 -6.48
CA ILE A 28 1.65 -14.97 -7.65
C ILE A 28 2.48 -15.04 -8.93
N HIS A 29 3.76 -14.68 -8.86
CA HIS A 29 4.61 -14.48 -10.04
C HIS A 29 5.74 -15.50 -10.16
N GLY A 30 5.86 -16.43 -9.19
CA GLY A 30 6.94 -17.41 -9.15
C GLY A 30 8.32 -16.84 -8.80
N ALA A 31 8.44 -15.53 -8.65
CA ALA A 31 9.68 -14.83 -8.36
C ALA A 31 9.47 -13.72 -7.33
N ASN A 32 10.51 -13.42 -6.54
CA ASN A 32 10.56 -12.28 -5.62
C ASN A 32 11.61 -11.29 -6.12
N THR A 33 11.38 -10.73 -7.30
CA THR A 33 12.29 -9.80 -7.96
C THR A 33 11.74 -8.38 -7.88
N VAL A 34 12.64 -7.41 -7.68
CA VAL A 34 12.30 -5.98 -7.74
C VAL A 34 12.96 -5.37 -8.96
N PHE A 35 12.16 -4.92 -9.89
CA PHE A 35 12.62 -4.13 -11.04
C PHE A 35 12.62 -2.66 -10.66
N ARG A 36 13.77 -1.99 -10.89
CA ARG A 36 13.97 -0.57 -10.58
C ARG A 36 14.39 0.18 -11.84
N PHE A 37 13.65 1.22 -12.16
CA PHE A 37 13.87 1.99 -13.37
C PHE A 37 13.46 3.46 -13.22
N HIS A 38 13.94 4.30 -14.12
CA HIS A 38 13.58 5.71 -14.26
C HIS A 38 13.40 6.07 -15.73
N ALA A 39 12.69 7.16 -16.00
CA ALA A 39 12.32 7.54 -17.37
C ALA A 39 13.48 7.97 -18.28
N GLY A 40 14.70 8.08 -17.78
CA GLY A 40 15.87 8.48 -18.58
C GLY A 40 15.89 9.94 -19.02
N THR A 41 14.95 10.77 -18.59
CA THR A 41 14.81 12.18 -18.98
C THR A 41 15.71 13.13 -18.18
N ASN A 42 16.52 12.62 -17.28
CA ASN A 42 17.33 13.42 -16.39
C ASN A 42 18.73 13.64 -17.00
N ASN A 43 19.17 14.89 -17.07
CA ASN A 43 20.53 15.26 -17.51
C ASN A 43 21.67 14.79 -16.57
N ILE A 44 21.38 13.86 -15.66
CA ILE A 44 22.34 13.29 -14.75
C ILE A 44 22.94 12.06 -15.43
N ASN A 45 24.08 12.25 -16.09
CA ASN A 45 24.96 11.22 -16.67
C ASN A 45 24.33 10.11 -17.53
N ASN A 46 23.13 10.27 -18.10
CA ASN A 46 22.44 9.29 -18.97
C ASN A 46 22.53 7.82 -18.51
N GLY A 47 22.86 7.58 -17.26
CA GLY A 47 23.10 6.27 -16.68
C GLY A 47 22.08 5.92 -15.60
N ASN A 48 22.45 4.91 -14.84
CA ASN A 48 21.66 4.51 -13.70
C ASN A 48 21.68 5.59 -12.61
N ILE A 49 20.54 5.83 -11.99
CA ILE A 49 20.43 6.69 -10.82
C ILE A 49 20.48 5.81 -9.57
N VAL A 50 21.31 6.18 -8.61
CA VAL A 50 21.36 5.52 -7.30
C VAL A 50 20.57 6.35 -6.29
N TRP A 51 19.62 5.73 -5.63
CA TRP A 51 18.80 6.33 -4.56
C TRP A 51 18.67 5.38 -3.38
N ALA A 52 19.01 5.85 -2.19
CA ALA A 52 19.02 5.06 -0.95
C ALA A 52 19.77 3.72 -1.11
N GLY A 53 20.92 3.75 -1.83
CA GLY A 53 21.75 2.58 -2.10
C GLY A 53 21.21 1.63 -3.18
N ASN A 54 20.05 1.89 -3.76
CA ASN A 54 19.47 1.09 -4.85
C ASN A 54 19.75 1.73 -6.21
N SER A 55 20.11 0.91 -7.20
CA SER A 55 20.35 1.36 -8.57
C SER A 55 19.07 1.26 -9.41
N TYR A 56 18.70 2.36 -10.05
CA TYR A 56 17.55 2.47 -10.97
C TYR A 56 18.09 2.63 -12.39
N THR A 57 17.70 1.73 -13.26
CA THR A 57 18.17 1.70 -14.65
C THR A 57 17.38 2.69 -15.50
N ALA A 58 18.06 3.41 -16.40
CA ALA A 58 17.40 4.25 -17.40
C ALA A 58 16.58 3.35 -18.35
N PHE A 59 15.26 3.52 -18.36
CA PHE A 59 14.37 2.75 -19.21
C PHE A 59 13.19 3.63 -19.68
N PRO A 60 12.81 3.56 -20.96
CA PRO A 60 11.68 4.36 -21.44
C PRO A 60 10.37 3.89 -20.79
N VAL A 61 9.91 4.68 -19.84
CA VAL A 61 8.69 4.46 -19.07
C VAL A 61 7.92 5.74 -18.96
N GLU A 62 6.62 5.64 -19.05
CA GLU A 62 5.67 6.73 -18.83
C GLU A 62 4.60 6.26 -17.84
N ALA A 63 4.41 7.04 -16.79
CA ALA A 63 3.40 6.76 -15.77
C ALA A 63 2.56 8.02 -15.57
N THR A 64 1.26 7.94 -15.89
CA THR A 64 0.33 9.08 -15.91
C THR A 64 -0.96 8.79 -15.18
N GLY A 65 -1.75 9.83 -14.87
CA GLY A 65 -3.07 9.66 -14.27
C GLY A 65 -3.07 9.50 -12.75
N PHE A 66 -2.05 9.99 -12.04
CA PHE A 66 -1.98 9.96 -10.57
C PHE A 66 -2.75 11.10 -9.87
N GLU A 67 -3.39 11.95 -10.63
CA GLU A 67 -4.07 13.12 -10.11
C GLU A 67 -5.36 12.73 -9.39
N TYR A 68 -5.55 13.27 -8.18
CA TYR A 68 -6.79 13.13 -7.44
C TYR A 68 -7.78 14.22 -7.91
N ASN A 69 -8.94 13.79 -8.41
CA ASN A 69 -10.03 14.71 -8.70
C ASN A 69 -10.91 14.89 -7.44
N GLY A 70 -11.50 16.09 -7.28
CA GLY A 70 -12.36 16.43 -6.13
C GLY A 70 -13.68 15.64 -6.05
N ASN A 71 -13.96 14.75 -7.01
CA ASN A 71 -15.22 14.00 -7.10
C ASN A 71 -15.19 12.67 -6.29
N GLY A 72 -14.13 12.45 -5.49
CA GLY A 72 -14.01 11.25 -4.66
C GLY A 72 -13.71 9.96 -5.43
N GLN A 73 -13.51 10.03 -6.73
CA GLN A 73 -13.11 8.89 -7.53
C GLN A 73 -11.60 8.66 -7.39
N LEU A 74 -11.21 7.42 -7.13
CA LEU A 74 -9.82 7.04 -7.05
C LEU A 74 -9.15 7.11 -8.43
N PRO A 75 -7.91 7.63 -8.50
CA PRO A 75 -7.14 7.60 -9.73
C PRO A 75 -6.82 6.16 -10.12
N ARG A 76 -6.97 5.84 -11.41
CA ARG A 76 -6.48 4.63 -12.05
C ARG A 76 -5.35 5.00 -13.01
N PRO A 77 -4.11 5.12 -12.50
CA PRO A 77 -2.99 5.50 -13.32
C PRO A 77 -2.70 4.47 -14.40
N LYS A 78 -2.04 4.93 -15.46
CA LYS A 78 -1.53 4.09 -16.54
C LYS A 78 -0.03 4.04 -16.48
N LEU A 79 0.51 2.84 -16.66
CA LEU A 79 1.93 2.58 -16.76
C LEU A 79 2.23 2.04 -18.15
N VAL A 80 3.01 2.78 -18.92
CA VAL A 80 3.48 2.37 -20.25
C VAL A 80 4.98 2.13 -20.17
N ILE A 81 5.42 0.94 -20.55
CA ILE A 81 6.85 0.57 -20.55
C ILE A 81 7.22 0.17 -21.98
N SER A 82 8.37 0.67 -22.45
CA SER A 82 8.89 0.30 -23.77
C SER A 82 9.18 -1.21 -23.85
N ASN A 83 8.80 -1.81 -24.96
CA ASN A 83 9.04 -3.22 -25.26
C ASN A 83 9.93 -3.42 -26.49
N ALA A 84 10.67 -2.39 -26.90
CA ALA A 84 11.46 -2.39 -28.14
C ALA A 84 12.47 -3.55 -28.21
N LEU A 85 13.05 -3.96 -27.08
CA LEU A 85 13.97 -5.10 -26.98
C LEU A 85 13.27 -6.40 -26.53
N ARG A 86 11.94 -6.42 -26.49
CA ARG A 86 11.12 -7.53 -25.94
C ARG A 86 11.47 -7.92 -24.50
N PHE A 87 12.10 -7.03 -23.75
CA PHE A 87 12.48 -7.26 -22.36
C PHE A 87 11.25 -7.51 -21.49
N VAL A 88 10.22 -6.68 -21.65
CA VAL A 88 8.97 -6.84 -20.92
C VAL A 88 8.26 -8.14 -21.31
N THR A 89 8.18 -8.43 -22.61
CA THR A 89 7.59 -9.71 -23.07
C THR A 89 8.35 -10.92 -22.52
N SER A 90 9.66 -10.88 -22.37
CA SER A 90 10.42 -11.99 -21.76
C SER A 90 10.09 -12.20 -20.28
N ILE A 91 9.89 -11.12 -19.52
CA ILE A 91 9.43 -11.20 -18.12
C ILE A 91 8.02 -11.79 -18.07
N LEU A 92 7.12 -11.32 -18.92
CA LEU A 92 5.75 -11.83 -19.00
C LEU A 92 5.70 -13.32 -19.32
N LEU A 93 6.57 -13.80 -20.21
CA LEU A 93 6.65 -15.24 -20.52
C LEU A 93 7.04 -16.06 -19.30
N VAL A 94 8.04 -15.63 -18.54
CA VAL A 94 8.49 -16.34 -17.32
C VAL A 94 7.38 -16.35 -16.24
N VAL A 95 6.71 -15.22 -16.05
CA VAL A 95 5.61 -15.14 -15.07
C VAL A 95 4.40 -15.98 -15.50
N ASN A 96 4.06 -15.94 -16.79
CA ASN A 96 2.94 -16.68 -17.33
C ASN A 96 3.22 -18.21 -17.44
N GLU A 97 4.48 -18.64 -17.41
CA GLU A 97 4.85 -20.04 -17.26
C GLU A 97 4.44 -20.58 -15.88
N THR A 98 4.56 -19.75 -14.84
CA THR A 98 4.16 -20.10 -13.47
C THR A 98 2.65 -19.99 -13.27
N ASN A 99 2.05 -18.90 -13.75
CA ASN A 99 0.61 -18.63 -13.65
C ASN A 99 0.09 -18.13 -15.01
N PRO A 100 -0.43 -19.01 -15.86
CA PRO A 100 -0.88 -18.66 -17.21
C PRO A 100 -1.90 -17.49 -17.22
N GLY A 101 -1.62 -16.45 -18.00
CA GLY A 101 -2.48 -15.26 -18.13
C GLY A 101 -2.39 -14.27 -16.97
N ASN A 102 -1.43 -14.39 -16.08
CA ASN A 102 -1.26 -13.46 -14.96
C ASN A 102 -0.80 -12.07 -15.45
N ASP A 103 0.10 -12.00 -16.43
CA ASP A 103 0.55 -10.75 -17.06
C ASP A 103 1.05 -9.68 -16.06
N LEU A 104 1.68 -10.08 -14.96
CA LEU A 104 2.12 -9.27 -13.82
C LEU A 104 0.98 -8.70 -12.96
N ASN A 105 -0.24 -9.15 -13.11
CA ASN A 105 -1.36 -8.69 -12.29
C ASN A 105 -1.09 -8.97 -10.81
N GLY A 106 -1.36 -7.97 -9.97
CA GLY A 106 -1.08 -8.04 -8.53
C GLY A 106 0.36 -7.67 -8.14
N ALA A 107 1.25 -7.40 -9.09
CA ALA A 107 2.57 -6.87 -8.77
C ALA A 107 2.45 -5.47 -8.17
N LYS A 108 3.23 -5.20 -7.12
CA LYS A 108 3.21 -3.92 -6.43
C LYS A 108 4.06 -2.91 -7.20
N PHE A 109 3.45 -1.79 -7.57
CA PHE A 109 4.10 -0.65 -8.20
C PHE A 109 4.32 0.46 -7.17
N ILE A 110 5.53 1.00 -7.11
CA ILE A 110 5.88 2.13 -6.23
C ILE A 110 6.48 3.24 -7.09
N ARG A 111 5.89 4.43 -6.99
CA ARG A 111 6.46 5.67 -7.52
C ARG A 111 7.10 6.45 -6.39
N ILE A 112 8.39 6.72 -6.54
CA ILE A 112 9.20 7.50 -5.60
C ILE A 112 9.55 8.82 -6.30
N ARG A 113 9.32 9.93 -5.63
CA ARG A 113 9.71 11.26 -6.11
C ARG A 113 10.66 11.90 -5.12
N THR A 114 11.78 12.38 -5.62
CA THR A 114 12.77 13.12 -4.87
C THR A 114 13.30 14.29 -5.69
N LEU A 115 14.21 15.05 -5.13
CA LEU A 115 14.85 16.18 -5.83
C LEU A 115 16.29 15.81 -6.19
N ALA A 116 16.74 16.22 -7.36
CA ALA A 116 18.09 15.91 -7.87
C ALA A 116 19.21 16.26 -6.87
N ARG A 117 19.01 17.32 -6.09
CA ARG A 117 19.96 17.78 -5.07
C ARG A 117 20.24 16.75 -3.97
N TYR A 118 19.27 15.88 -3.64
CA TYR A 118 19.37 14.97 -2.51
C TYR A 118 19.78 13.54 -2.90
N LEU A 119 20.06 13.31 -4.20
CA LEU A 119 20.49 12.00 -4.68
C LEU A 119 21.81 11.57 -4.02
N ASP A 120 22.01 10.27 -3.96
CA ASP A 120 23.21 9.66 -3.38
C ASP A 120 24.49 10.22 -4.03
N ALA A 121 25.53 10.35 -3.23
CA ALA A 121 26.82 10.95 -3.64
C ALA A 121 27.43 10.29 -4.89
N VAL A 122 27.18 9.02 -5.11
CA VAL A 122 27.69 8.25 -6.24
C VAL A 122 27.17 8.73 -7.61
N ASN A 123 26.05 9.46 -7.63
CA ASN A 123 25.52 10.04 -8.88
C ASN A 123 26.31 11.23 -9.41
N PHE A 124 27.23 11.78 -8.64
CA PHE A 124 27.97 13.00 -8.96
C PHE A 124 29.47 12.76 -8.94
N THR A 125 30.18 13.24 -9.94
CA THR A 125 31.65 13.04 -10.10
C THR A 125 32.47 13.58 -8.91
N GLY A 126 31.97 14.59 -8.20
CA GLY A 126 32.59 15.18 -7.00
C GLY A 126 31.97 14.74 -5.68
N GLY A 127 31.09 13.76 -5.70
CA GLY A 127 30.25 13.44 -4.55
C GLY A 127 29.10 14.43 -4.35
N ASN A 128 28.30 14.25 -3.32
CA ASN A 128 27.17 15.12 -2.99
C ASN A 128 27.09 15.38 -1.48
N ALA A 129 27.46 16.57 -1.06
CA ALA A 129 27.38 16.97 0.35
C ALA A 129 25.94 17.14 0.85
N ASN A 130 24.95 17.23 -0.04
CA ASN A 130 23.52 17.37 0.30
C ASN A 130 22.76 16.04 0.17
N ALA A 131 23.46 14.91 -0.02
CA ALA A 131 22.80 13.61 -0.14
C ALA A 131 21.94 13.33 1.11
N ASP A 132 20.65 13.06 0.90
CA ASP A 132 19.71 12.75 1.96
C ASP A 132 18.66 11.78 1.43
N ASN A 133 18.80 10.52 1.75
CA ASN A 133 17.90 9.45 1.34
C ASN A 133 16.53 9.46 2.03
N THR A 134 16.31 10.38 2.97
CA THR A 134 15.01 10.59 3.62
C THR A 134 14.20 11.72 2.94
N ALA A 135 14.84 12.55 2.11
CA ALA A 135 14.24 13.69 1.44
C ALA A 135 13.43 13.24 0.21
N GLU A 136 12.29 12.61 0.44
CA GLU A 136 11.38 12.15 -0.59
C GLU A 136 9.93 12.60 -0.34
N PHE A 137 9.17 12.73 -1.42
CA PHE A 137 7.72 12.90 -1.32
C PHE A 137 7.06 11.61 -0.84
N PRO A 138 5.83 11.67 -0.32
CA PRO A 138 5.09 10.45 0.00
C PRO A 138 5.09 9.49 -1.18
N ARG A 139 5.49 8.24 -0.92
CA ARG A 139 5.51 7.19 -1.93
C ARG A 139 4.10 6.86 -2.36
N GLU A 140 3.90 6.80 -3.64
CA GLU A 140 2.63 6.39 -4.23
C GLU A 140 2.69 4.90 -4.53
N ILE A 141 1.77 4.14 -3.91
CA ILE A 141 1.74 2.68 -3.97
C ILE A 141 0.48 2.25 -4.68
N TYR A 142 0.66 1.54 -5.78
CA TYR A 142 -0.40 0.95 -6.60
C TYR A 142 -0.08 -0.52 -6.86
N TYR A 143 -1.01 -1.20 -7.51
CA TYR A 143 -0.83 -2.58 -7.99
C TYR A 143 -1.19 -2.63 -9.47
N LEU A 144 -0.49 -3.46 -10.23
CA LEU A 144 -0.86 -3.75 -11.61
C LEU A 144 -2.19 -4.52 -11.58
N ASP A 145 -3.25 -3.92 -12.13
CA ASP A 145 -4.60 -4.48 -12.11
C ASP A 145 -4.86 -5.31 -13.37
N ARG A 146 -4.55 -4.74 -14.54
CA ARG A 146 -4.68 -5.44 -15.81
C ARG A 146 -3.71 -4.91 -16.86
N LYS A 147 -3.28 -5.82 -17.75
CA LYS A 147 -2.59 -5.46 -18.99
C LYS A 147 -3.63 -4.97 -20.00
N VAL A 148 -3.51 -3.72 -20.46
CA VAL A 148 -4.42 -3.11 -21.41
C VAL A 148 -4.04 -3.48 -22.84
N THR A 149 -2.77 -3.25 -23.18
CA THR A 149 -2.22 -3.57 -24.50
C THR A 149 -0.81 -4.12 -24.40
N GLU A 150 -0.46 -4.98 -25.34
CA GLU A 150 0.92 -5.42 -25.56
C GLU A 150 1.21 -5.33 -27.05
N THR A 151 2.21 -4.52 -27.38
CA THR A 151 2.70 -4.35 -28.75
C THR A 151 4.20 -4.63 -28.79
N ARG A 152 4.77 -4.64 -29.99
CA ARG A 152 6.22 -4.72 -30.16
C ARG A 152 6.93 -3.48 -29.61
N ALA A 153 6.26 -2.33 -29.58
CA ALA A 153 6.83 -1.06 -29.15
C ALA A 153 6.70 -0.82 -27.66
N ALA A 154 5.54 -1.14 -27.06
CA ALA A 154 5.24 -0.87 -25.66
C ALA A 154 4.22 -1.85 -25.09
N VAL A 155 4.22 -1.97 -23.77
CA VAL A 155 3.19 -2.65 -22.99
C VAL A 155 2.57 -1.64 -22.04
N GLU A 156 1.24 -1.63 -21.94
CA GLU A 156 0.45 -0.73 -21.11
C GLU A 156 -0.30 -1.52 -20.04
N TRP A 157 -0.21 -1.07 -18.80
CA TRP A 157 -1.00 -1.55 -17.67
C TRP A 157 -1.85 -0.45 -17.08
N GLU A 158 -3.01 -0.84 -16.59
CA GLU A 158 -3.81 -0.04 -15.67
C GLU A 158 -3.43 -0.39 -14.23
N LEU A 159 -3.26 0.64 -13.41
CA LEU A 159 -2.91 0.50 -12.00
C LEU A 159 -4.14 0.74 -11.13
N ALA A 160 -4.23 0.03 -10.01
CA ALA A 160 -5.28 0.20 -9.02
C ALA A 160 -4.69 0.44 -7.63
N ALA A 161 -5.37 1.24 -6.82
CA ALA A 161 -5.01 1.40 -5.41
C ALA A 161 -5.29 0.09 -4.65
N ALA A 162 -4.55 -0.16 -3.55
CA ALA A 162 -4.66 -1.38 -2.76
C ALA A 162 -6.09 -1.73 -2.29
N PHE A 163 -6.92 -0.71 -2.07
CA PHE A 163 -8.30 -0.87 -1.61
C PHE A 163 -9.34 -0.96 -2.76
N ASP A 164 -8.92 -0.75 -4.01
CA ASP A 164 -9.75 -0.91 -5.21
C ASP A 164 -9.59 -2.31 -5.84
N LEU A 165 -8.71 -3.14 -5.30
CA LEU A 165 -8.51 -4.52 -5.77
C LEU A 165 -9.69 -5.42 -5.39
N VAL A 166 -9.98 -6.41 -6.23
CA VAL A 166 -11.04 -7.38 -6.00
C VAL A 166 -10.86 -8.10 -4.67
N GLY A 167 -11.91 -8.12 -3.85
CA GLY A 167 -11.89 -8.78 -2.53
C GLY A 167 -11.37 -7.93 -1.38
N VAL A 168 -10.83 -6.74 -1.63
CA VAL A 168 -10.45 -5.80 -0.57
C VAL A 168 -11.71 -5.10 -0.05
N ARG A 169 -11.87 -5.08 1.26
CA ARG A 169 -12.98 -4.41 1.94
C ARG A 169 -12.45 -3.35 2.90
N ALA A 170 -13.02 -2.16 2.83
CA ALA A 170 -12.79 -1.09 3.80
C ALA A 170 -14.16 -0.57 4.31
N PRO A 171 -14.47 -0.70 5.60
CA PRO A 171 -13.64 -1.32 6.65
C PRO A 171 -13.58 -2.85 6.52
N LYS A 172 -12.51 -3.47 7.03
CA LYS A 172 -12.35 -4.93 7.03
C LYS A 172 -13.42 -5.66 7.86
N ARG A 173 -14.07 -4.95 8.79
CA ARG A 173 -15.13 -5.46 9.65
C ARG A 173 -16.49 -5.05 9.11
N GLN A 174 -17.45 -5.95 9.22
CA GLN A 174 -18.84 -5.65 8.94
C GLN A 174 -19.40 -4.67 9.99
N CYS A 175 -20.10 -3.62 9.55
CA CYS A 175 -20.75 -2.68 10.47
C CYS A 175 -22.02 -3.31 11.02
N ILE A 176 -21.94 -3.89 12.23
CA ILE A 176 -23.07 -4.49 12.97
C ILE A 176 -23.34 -3.64 14.20
N ALA A 177 -24.61 -3.28 14.44
CA ALA A 177 -24.98 -2.36 15.51
C ALA A 177 -24.86 -2.95 16.93
N ASN A 178 -25.22 -4.22 17.12
CA ASN A 178 -25.50 -4.75 18.46
C ASN A 178 -24.69 -5.99 18.83
N LEU A 179 -23.77 -6.44 17.99
CA LEU A 179 -22.97 -7.64 18.20
C LEU A 179 -21.47 -7.34 18.19
N CYS A 180 -20.79 -7.62 19.29
CA CYS A 180 -19.34 -7.49 19.40
C CYS A 180 -18.63 -8.54 18.52
N GLN A 181 -17.74 -8.09 17.64
CA GLN A 181 -17.02 -8.95 16.71
C GLN A 181 -15.67 -9.46 17.26
N TRP A 182 -15.20 -8.91 18.37
CA TRP A 182 -13.95 -9.33 18.99
C TRP A 182 -14.02 -10.77 19.48
N VAL A 183 -12.91 -11.48 19.36
CA VAL A 183 -12.76 -12.76 20.08
C VAL A 183 -12.72 -12.46 21.57
N TYR A 184 -13.49 -13.19 22.35
CA TYR A 184 -13.52 -13.01 23.80
C TYR A 184 -12.16 -13.28 24.43
N ARG A 185 -11.72 -12.42 25.34
CA ARG A 185 -10.39 -12.43 25.96
C ARG A 185 -9.21 -12.26 24.99
N SER A 186 -9.41 -11.75 23.77
CA SER A 186 -8.36 -11.38 22.85
C SER A 186 -7.72 -10.02 23.20
N ALA A 187 -6.68 -9.65 22.44
CA ALA A 187 -6.03 -8.36 22.59
C ALA A 187 -6.98 -7.18 22.35
N GLU A 188 -7.99 -7.35 21.47
CA GLU A 188 -8.99 -6.33 21.20
C GLU A 188 -10.09 -6.30 22.29
N CYS A 189 -10.44 -7.44 22.85
CA CYS A 189 -11.41 -7.54 23.94
C CYS A 189 -10.86 -7.02 25.26
N THR A 190 -9.57 -7.16 25.50
CA THR A 190 -8.80 -6.72 26.69
C THR A 190 -9.34 -7.23 28.06
N TYR A 191 -10.32 -8.14 28.10
CA TYR A 191 -10.83 -8.67 29.36
C TYR A 191 -9.90 -9.76 29.91
N THR A 192 -9.20 -9.46 31.01
CA THR A 192 -8.22 -10.35 31.64
C THR A 192 -8.57 -10.74 33.06
N ALA A 193 -9.69 -10.22 33.61
CA ALA A 193 -10.07 -10.47 35.00
C ALA A 193 -10.39 -11.96 35.27
N ALA A 194 -10.14 -12.40 36.52
CA ALA A 194 -10.42 -13.76 36.99
C ALA A 194 -11.90 -14.00 37.36
N THR A 195 -12.79 -13.08 37.01
CA THR A 195 -14.23 -13.25 37.16
C THR A 195 -14.81 -13.83 35.88
N TYR A 196 -15.72 -14.78 36.02
CA TYR A 196 -16.30 -15.55 34.93
C TYR A 196 -17.82 -15.38 34.89
N PHE A 197 -18.34 -15.31 33.65
CA PHE A 197 -19.77 -15.10 33.41
C PHE A 197 -20.25 -15.99 32.25
N ASP A 198 -21.49 -16.44 32.33
CA ASP A 198 -22.13 -17.11 31.19
C ASP A 198 -22.55 -16.13 30.07
N ALA A 199 -23.14 -16.65 28.99
CA ALA A 199 -23.62 -15.86 27.86
C ALA A 199 -24.78 -14.90 28.25
N ASN A 200 -25.46 -15.14 29.37
CA ASN A 200 -26.57 -14.34 29.90
C ASN A 200 -26.11 -13.34 30.98
N ASN A 201 -24.80 -13.25 31.24
CA ASN A 201 -24.16 -12.39 32.23
C ASN A 201 -24.35 -12.83 33.68
N ASN A 202 -24.71 -14.08 33.94
CA ASN A 202 -24.73 -14.61 35.29
C ASN A 202 -23.31 -15.02 35.71
N PRO A 203 -22.91 -14.77 36.96
CA PRO A 203 -21.60 -15.20 37.45
C PRO A 203 -21.49 -16.73 37.48
N VAL A 204 -20.35 -17.26 37.03
CA VAL A 204 -20.04 -18.71 37.04
C VAL A 204 -18.72 -18.95 37.74
N GLY A 205 -18.57 -20.13 38.33
CA GLY A 205 -17.43 -20.46 39.19
C GLY A 205 -16.19 -20.97 38.47
N SER A 206 -16.24 -21.19 37.16
CA SER A 206 -15.13 -21.76 36.42
C SER A 206 -14.84 -21.07 35.07
N ALA A 207 -13.58 -21.05 34.68
CA ALA A 207 -13.17 -20.55 33.36
C ALA A 207 -13.76 -21.36 32.20
N ALA A 208 -14.07 -22.64 32.41
CA ALA A 208 -14.65 -23.50 31.36
C ALA A 208 -16.08 -23.09 30.97
N SER A 209 -16.81 -22.45 31.89
CA SER A 209 -18.14 -21.93 31.65
C SER A 209 -18.19 -20.45 31.29
N ASP A 210 -17.05 -19.82 31.14
CA ASP A 210 -16.93 -18.39 30.85
C ASP A 210 -17.16 -18.09 29.35
N VAL A 211 -18.32 -17.56 29.04
CA VAL A 211 -18.74 -17.26 27.66
C VAL A 211 -19.29 -15.85 27.57
N CYS A 212 -18.80 -15.06 26.61
CA CYS A 212 -19.32 -13.70 26.38
C CYS A 212 -20.55 -13.72 25.47
N GLY A 213 -21.66 -13.11 25.92
CA GLY A 213 -22.86 -12.93 25.11
C GLY A 213 -22.74 -11.91 23.96
N LYS A 214 -21.57 -11.30 23.79
CA LYS A 214 -21.27 -10.38 22.68
C LYS A 214 -22.13 -9.11 22.60
N ARG A 215 -22.93 -8.83 23.61
CA ARG A 215 -23.79 -7.64 23.71
C ARG A 215 -23.08 -6.53 24.48
N LEU A 216 -23.55 -5.29 24.32
CA LEU A 216 -23.01 -4.15 25.08
C LEU A 216 -23.18 -4.38 26.61
N THR A 217 -24.32 -4.93 27.03
CA THR A 217 -24.55 -5.32 28.43
C THR A 217 -23.53 -6.34 28.94
N SER A 218 -23.08 -7.25 28.09
CA SER A 218 -22.06 -8.23 28.46
C SER A 218 -20.68 -7.59 28.69
N CYS A 219 -20.33 -6.55 27.95
CA CYS A 219 -19.15 -5.72 28.24
C CYS A 219 -19.32 -4.94 29.53
N ALA A 220 -20.47 -4.27 29.72
CA ALA A 220 -20.74 -3.48 30.92
C ALA A 220 -20.69 -4.32 32.21
N THR A 221 -21.17 -5.57 32.19
CA THR A 221 -21.08 -6.48 33.34
C THR A 221 -19.63 -6.84 33.68
N ARG A 222 -18.75 -6.95 32.68
CA ARG A 222 -17.37 -7.37 32.83
C ARG A 222 -16.40 -6.23 33.19
N PHE A 223 -16.62 -5.06 32.62
CA PHE A 223 -15.75 -3.90 32.79
C PHE A 223 -16.31 -2.86 33.78
N GLY A 224 -17.61 -2.90 34.06
CA GLY A 224 -18.32 -1.89 34.83
C GLY A 224 -19.13 -0.95 33.92
N VAL A 225 -20.30 -0.51 34.44
CA VAL A 225 -21.30 0.28 33.70
C VAL A 225 -20.75 1.66 33.24
N TYR A 226 -19.84 2.22 34.02
CA TYR A 226 -19.22 3.55 33.75
C TYR A 226 -17.82 3.47 33.20
N ALA A 227 -17.31 2.27 32.91
CA ALA A 227 -15.98 2.10 32.35
C ALA A 227 -15.96 2.33 30.85
N GLN A 228 -14.77 2.65 30.29
CA GLN A 228 -14.57 2.64 28.87
C GLN A 228 -14.63 1.19 28.36
N LEU A 229 -15.65 0.88 27.55
CA LEU A 229 -15.92 -0.46 27.06
C LEU A 229 -15.20 -0.73 25.73
N PRO A 230 -14.35 -1.76 25.62
CA PRO A 230 -13.73 -2.17 24.35
C PRO A 230 -14.73 -2.92 23.46
N PHE A 231 -15.88 -2.34 23.21
CA PHE A 231 -16.98 -2.98 22.48
C PHE A 231 -16.75 -2.92 20.98
N GLY A 232 -16.53 -4.06 20.33
CA GLY A 232 -16.19 -4.18 18.92
C GLY A 232 -17.36 -4.09 17.95
N SER A 233 -18.42 -3.37 18.27
CA SER A 233 -19.59 -3.12 17.44
C SER A 233 -19.71 -1.63 17.09
N PHE A 234 -20.68 -1.30 16.25
CA PHE A 234 -20.98 0.07 15.80
C PHE A 234 -22.41 0.46 16.23
N PRO A 235 -22.66 0.75 17.52
CA PRO A 235 -24.01 0.95 18.04
C PRO A 235 -24.76 2.11 17.35
N GLY A 236 -24.06 3.10 16.81
CA GLY A 236 -24.66 4.23 16.08
C GLY A 236 -25.20 3.92 14.69
N VAL A 237 -24.86 2.78 14.09
CA VAL A 237 -25.26 2.45 12.70
C VAL A 237 -26.78 2.30 12.53
N GLY A 238 -27.51 1.94 13.59
CA GLY A 238 -28.98 1.81 13.56
C GLY A 238 -29.76 3.12 13.80
N LEU A 239 -29.09 4.20 14.20
CA LEU A 239 -29.77 5.45 14.60
C LEU A 239 -30.18 6.32 13.41
N PHE A 240 -29.62 6.09 12.21
CA PHE A 240 -29.88 6.88 11.00
C PHE A 240 -30.77 6.17 9.98
N ALA A 241 -31.30 4.99 10.30
CA ALA A 241 -32.26 4.31 9.45
C ALA A 241 -33.68 4.79 9.81
N ARG A 242 -34.02 5.99 9.37
CA ARG A 242 -35.39 6.50 9.24
C ARG A 242 -35.60 7.15 7.89
#